data_2632e9a36c60b3a160e90ca74b01a479
#
_entry.id   2632e9a36c60b3a160e90ca74b01a479
#
_cell.length_a   1.000
_cell.length_b   1.000
_cell.length_c   1.000
_cell.angle_alpha   90.00
_cell.angle_beta   90.00
_cell.angle_gamma   90.00
#
_symmetry.space_group_name_H-M   'P 1'
#
loop_
_entity.id
_entity.type
_entity.pdbx_description
1 polymer ?
#
loop_
_entity_poly.entity_id
_entity_poly.type
_entity_poly.pdbx_seq_one_letter_code
_entity_poly.pdbx_strand_id
1 'polypeptide(L)'
;MANLIKLPKFSDSRGWSLNDVYSMCRGPGILEDFQVNYSILYPGIIKAWHRHKHQDDYFCILKGMAQVGVYTDEEGPEKFFIGEHNPAVVHIRAGEWHGLTCVGNEPCGLLYLVTRKYDPKNPDEERAGPFGFVDKEWWLPENK
;
A
#
# COMPACT_ATOMS: atom_id res chain seq x y z
N MET A 1 -11.12 15.40 -28.27
CA MET A 1 -12.13 14.33 -28.05
C MET A 1 -11.66 13.47 -26.87
N ALA A 2 -12.56 13.14 -25.97
CA ALA A 2 -12.23 12.28 -24.83
C ALA A 2 -12.02 10.83 -25.27
N ASN A 3 -11.10 10.15 -24.62
CA ASN A 3 -10.77 8.74 -24.85
C ASN A 3 -11.06 7.92 -23.60
N LEU A 4 -11.60 6.73 -23.78
CA LEU A 4 -11.72 5.73 -22.72
C LEU A 4 -10.47 4.83 -22.77
N ILE A 5 -9.71 4.85 -21.68
CA ILE A 5 -8.54 3.98 -21.51
C ILE A 5 -8.89 2.91 -20.49
N LYS A 6 -8.95 1.66 -20.93
CA LYS A 6 -9.20 0.52 -20.03
C LYS A 6 -7.92 0.15 -19.29
N LEU A 7 -8.07 -0.10 -17.99
CA LEU A 7 -6.96 -0.48 -17.12
C LEU A 7 -6.96 -1.99 -16.89
N PRO A 8 -5.80 -2.65 -17.00
CA PRO A 8 -5.71 -4.06 -16.64
C PRO A 8 -5.85 -4.23 -15.13
N LYS A 9 -6.67 -5.21 -14.73
CA LYS A 9 -6.91 -5.56 -13.34
C LYS A 9 -6.22 -6.88 -13.01
N PHE A 10 -5.48 -6.91 -11.91
CA PHE A 10 -4.79 -8.09 -11.39
C PHE A 10 -5.50 -8.56 -10.12
N SER A 11 -5.95 -9.80 -10.10
CA SER A 11 -6.75 -10.36 -9.00
C SER A 11 -6.11 -11.62 -8.42
N ASP A 12 -6.21 -11.78 -7.10
CA ASP A 12 -5.86 -13.02 -6.39
C ASP A 12 -6.77 -13.20 -5.16
N SER A 13 -6.45 -14.16 -4.29
CA SER A 13 -7.27 -14.44 -3.10
C SER A 13 -7.29 -13.31 -2.06
N ARG A 14 -6.39 -12.33 -2.16
CA ARG A 14 -6.29 -11.20 -1.22
C ARG A 14 -7.09 -9.98 -1.68
N GLY A 15 -7.43 -9.91 -2.96
CA GLY A 15 -8.12 -8.78 -3.56
C GLY A 15 -7.71 -8.58 -5.02
N TRP A 16 -7.68 -7.34 -5.44
CA TRP A 16 -7.26 -6.97 -6.79
C TRP A 16 -6.55 -5.61 -6.78
N SER A 17 -5.81 -5.35 -7.85
CA SER A 17 -5.07 -4.09 -8.01
C SER A 17 -5.10 -3.59 -9.45
N LEU A 18 -4.97 -2.29 -9.58
CA LEU A 18 -4.66 -1.58 -10.80
C LEU A 18 -3.29 -0.95 -10.62
N ASN A 19 -2.34 -1.33 -11.43
CA ASN A 19 -0.96 -0.86 -11.29
C ASN A 19 -0.65 0.21 -12.34
N ASP A 20 0.09 1.23 -11.92
CA ASP A 20 0.50 2.33 -12.77
C ASP A 20 -0.66 2.94 -13.55
N VAL A 21 -1.70 3.36 -12.82
CA VAL A 21 -2.99 3.84 -13.36
C VAL A 21 -2.82 4.92 -14.44
N TYR A 22 -1.76 5.71 -14.34
CA TYR A 22 -1.49 6.80 -15.27
C TYR A 22 -0.43 6.49 -16.34
N SER A 23 0.00 5.24 -16.47
CA SER A 23 1.05 4.87 -17.43
C SER A 23 0.70 5.24 -18.88
N MET A 24 -0.57 5.09 -19.25
CA MET A 24 -1.05 5.41 -20.60
C MET A 24 -1.40 6.89 -20.78
N CYS A 25 -1.37 7.68 -19.72
CA CYS A 25 -1.70 9.09 -19.74
C CYS A 25 -0.46 9.99 -19.86
N ARG A 26 0.71 9.39 -20.04
CA ARG A 26 1.97 10.12 -20.02
C ARG A 26 2.11 11.04 -21.22
N GLY A 27 2.50 12.25 -20.93
CA GLY A 27 2.74 13.30 -21.93
C GLY A 27 3.58 14.42 -21.31
N PRO A 28 3.83 15.50 -22.05
CA PRO A 28 4.58 16.63 -21.53
C PRO A 28 3.98 17.15 -20.22
N GLY A 29 4.84 17.34 -19.21
CA GLY A 29 4.44 17.85 -17.89
C GLY A 29 4.03 16.80 -16.86
N ILE A 30 3.98 15.52 -17.23
CA ILE A 30 3.73 14.43 -16.30
C ILE A 30 5.06 13.89 -15.80
N LEU A 31 5.18 13.71 -14.48
CA LEU A 31 6.38 13.15 -13.86
C LEU A 31 6.60 11.72 -14.35
N GLU A 32 7.84 11.40 -14.76
CA GLU A 32 8.15 10.11 -15.38
C GLU A 32 8.51 9.01 -14.37
N ASP A 33 8.99 9.38 -13.18
CA ASP A 33 9.65 8.46 -12.24
C ASP A 33 8.77 8.02 -11.06
N PHE A 34 7.50 8.38 -11.07
CA PHE A 34 6.57 7.89 -10.06
C PHE A 34 5.50 6.97 -10.65
N GLN A 35 4.90 6.18 -9.79
CA GLN A 35 3.80 5.29 -10.15
C GLN A 35 2.66 5.44 -9.16
N VAL A 36 1.42 5.46 -9.65
CA VAL A 36 0.23 5.47 -8.82
C VAL A 36 -0.50 4.15 -8.99
N ASN A 37 -0.76 3.49 -7.88
CA ASN A 37 -1.46 2.21 -7.84
C ASN A 37 -2.73 2.32 -7.01
N TYR A 38 -3.71 1.51 -7.34
CA TYR A 38 -4.91 1.34 -6.54
C TYR A 38 -5.16 -0.15 -6.32
N SER A 39 -5.42 -0.54 -5.08
CA SER A 39 -5.72 -1.92 -4.75
C SER A 39 -6.87 -2.05 -3.76
N ILE A 40 -7.59 -3.15 -3.88
CA ILE A 40 -8.61 -3.56 -2.90
C ILE A 40 -8.03 -4.70 -2.08
N LEU A 41 -8.07 -4.54 -0.78
CA LEU A 41 -7.69 -5.56 0.19
C LEU A 41 -8.94 -6.11 0.87
N TYR A 42 -9.11 -7.42 0.86
CA TYR A 42 -10.26 -8.06 1.51
C TYR A 42 -10.11 -8.05 3.03
N PRO A 43 -11.24 -8.03 3.77
CA PRO A 43 -11.21 -8.04 5.22
C PRO A 43 -10.43 -9.22 5.79
N GLY A 44 -9.69 -8.97 6.86
CA GLY A 44 -8.92 -10.00 7.57
C GLY A 44 -7.59 -10.39 6.93
N ILE A 45 -7.28 -9.86 5.76
CA ILE A 45 -5.98 -10.10 5.12
C ILE A 45 -4.94 -9.16 5.70
N ILE A 46 -3.78 -9.72 6.04
CA ILE A 46 -2.59 -8.98 6.45
C ILE A 46 -1.60 -9.04 5.30
N LYS A 47 -1.31 -7.90 4.70
CA LYS A 47 -0.33 -7.77 3.63
C LYS A 47 0.90 -7.06 4.17
N ALA A 48 1.86 -7.81 4.70
CA ALA A 48 3.07 -7.31 5.36
C ALA A 48 4.15 -8.41 5.32
N TRP A 49 5.37 -8.08 5.49
CA TRP A 49 6.05 -6.81 5.51
C TRP A 49 6.84 -6.63 4.23
N HIS A 50 6.96 -5.40 3.75
CA HIS A 50 7.77 -5.04 2.59
C HIS A 50 8.70 -3.90 2.95
N ARG A 51 9.84 -3.81 2.27
CA ARG A 51 10.78 -2.70 2.40
C ARG A 51 11.41 -2.39 1.04
N HIS A 52 11.65 -1.12 0.79
CA HIS A 52 12.32 -0.64 -0.41
C HIS A 52 13.59 0.11 -0.04
N LYS A 53 14.64 -0.01 -0.85
CA LYS A 53 15.91 0.70 -0.63
C LYS A 53 15.91 2.12 -1.17
N HIS A 54 15.23 2.34 -2.29
CA HIS A 54 15.33 3.57 -3.07
C HIS A 54 14.02 4.30 -3.27
N GLN A 55 12.93 3.74 -2.79
CA GLN A 55 11.58 4.20 -3.05
C GLN A 55 10.90 4.58 -1.75
N ASP A 56 10.17 5.70 -1.79
CA ASP A 56 9.19 6.07 -0.76
C ASP A 56 7.80 5.67 -1.24
N ASP A 57 6.94 5.29 -0.30
CA ASP A 57 5.54 5.00 -0.53
C ASP A 57 4.65 5.99 0.24
N TYR A 58 3.55 6.39 -0.39
CA TYR A 58 2.52 7.24 0.21
C TYR A 58 1.20 6.49 0.17
N PHE A 59 0.69 6.08 1.32
CA PHE A 59 -0.54 5.31 1.44
C PHE A 59 -1.72 6.19 1.83
N CYS A 60 -2.81 6.07 1.06
CA CYS A 60 -4.08 6.72 1.37
C CYS A 60 -5.21 5.70 1.21
N ILE A 61 -6.03 5.54 2.23
CA ILE A 61 -7.18 4.62 2.20
C ILE A 61 -8.42 5.43 1.83
N LEU A 62 -8.94 5.18 0.63
CA LEU A 62 -10.11 5.90 0.10
C LEU A 62 -11.44 5.23 0.42
N LYS A 63 -11.42 3.94 0.75
CA LYS A 63 -12.60 3.15 1.08
C LYS A 63 -12.29 2.23 2.25
N GLY A 64 -13.22 2.14 3.19
CA GLY A 64 -13.05 1.31 4.39
C GLY A 64 -12.01 1.89 5.35
N MET A 65 -11.53 1.05 6.24
CA MET A 65 -10.53 1.39 7.25
C MET A 65 -9.39 0.39 7.23
N ALA A 66 -8.17 0.88 7.40
CA ALA A 66 -6.99 0.02 7.46
C ALA A 66 -6.08 0.41 8.62
N GLN A 67 -5.37 -0.57 9.14
CA GLN A 67 -4.24 -0.38 10.02
C GLN A 67 -2.97 -0.50 9.19
N VAL A 68 -2.23 0.58 9.07
CA VAL A 68 -0.91 0.58 8.42
C VAL A 68 0.15 0.38 9.48
N GLY A 69 0.99 -0.62 9.30
CA GLY A 69 2.13 -0.88 10.16
C GLY A 69 3.43 -0.40 9.54
N VAL A 70 4.30 0.20 10.35
CA VAL A 70 5.65 0.60 9.97
C VAL A 70 6.61 0.08 11.04
N TYR A 71 7.78 -0.41 10.63
CA TYR A 71 8.79 -0.93 11.54
C TYR A 71 10.18 -0.50 11.12
N THR A 72 10.95 -0.04 12.09
CA THR A 72 12.41 0.13 11.98
C THR A 72 13.07 -0.48 13.20
N ASP A 73 14.33 -0.90 13.07
CA ASP A 73 15.08 -1.45 14.21
C ASP A 73 15.30 -0.41 15.32
N GLU A 74 15.35 0.87 14.97
CA GLU A 74 15.60 1.97 15.90
C GLU A 74 14.36 2.33 16.71
N GLU A 75 13.18 2.36 16.08
CA GLU A 75 11.94 2.84 16.69
C GLU A 75 10.96 1.72 17.06
N GLY A 76 11.16 0.51 16.52
CA GLY A 76 10.24 -0.60 16.68
C GLY A 76 8.95 -0.43 15.86
N PRO A 77 7.91 -1.20 16.16
CA PRO A 77 6.65 -1.16 15.41
C PRO A 77 5.79 0.04 15.79
N GLU A 78 5.25 0.68 14.77
CA GLU A 78 4.28 1.77 14.89
C GLU A 78 3.08 1.47 13.98
N LYS A 79 1.90 1.85 14.40
CA LYS A 79 0.68 1.63 13.60
C LYS A 79 -0.16 2.89 13.48
N PHE A 80 -0.75 3.08 12.29
CA PHE A 80 -1.62 4.18 11.94
C PHE A 80 -2.97 3.62 11.51
N PHE A 81 -4.04 4.14 12.09
CA PHE A 81 -5.40 3.75 11.77
C PHE A 81 -6.02 4.80 10.87
N ILE A 82 -6.13 4.53 9.58
CA ILE A 82 -6.58 5.49 8.57
C ILE A 82 -7.68 4.91 7.67
N GLY A 83 -8.48 5.77 7.07
CA GLY A 83 -9.52 5.40 6.13
C GLY A 83 -10.56 6.49 5.92
N GLU A 84 -11.74 6.10 5.44
CA GLU A 84 -12.85 7.03 5.17
C GLU A 84 -13.22 7.91 6.37
N HIS A 85 -13.14 7.34 7.56
CA HIS A 85 -13.53 8.01 8.80
C HIS A 85 -12.36 8.67 9.54
N ASN A 86 -11.16 8.49 9.04
CA ASN A 86 -9.94 9.15 9.52
C ASN A 86 -8.99 9.36 8.34
N PRO A 87 -9.32 10.29 7.43
CA PRO A 87 -8.53 10.48 6.20
C PRO A 87 -7.14 11.03 6.51
N ALA A 88 -6.14 10.33 6.02
CA ALA A 88 -4.74 10.70 6.17
C ALA A 88 -3.88 10.01 5.09
N VAL A 89 -2.68 10.49 4.93
CA VAL A 89 -1.64 9.87 4.13
C VAL A 89 -0.53 9.41 5.07
N VAL A 90 -0.14 8.15 4.97
CA VAL A 90 1.07 7.65 5.64
C VAL A 90 2.22 7.72 4.65
N HIS A 91 3.23 8.51 4.97
CA HIS A 91 4.47 8.57 4.21
C HIS A 91 5.46 7.58 4.78
N ILE A 92 5.81 6.59 3.99
CA ILE A 92 6.75 5.52 4.33
C ILE A 92 8.04 5.78 3.56
N ARG A 93 9.14 5.96 4.28
CA ARG A 93 10.42 6.26 3.68
C ARG A 93 11.15 5.00 3.24
N ALA A 94 12.04 5.16 2.28
CA ALA A 94 12.97 4.11 1.91
C ALA A 94 13.68 3.54 3.15
N GLY A 95 13.77 2.23 3.26
CA GLY A 95 14.34 1.53 4.40
C GLY A 95 13.36 1.14 5.50
N GLU A 96 12.17 1.72 5.54
CA GLU A 96 11.15 1.38 6.54
C GLU A 96 10.34 0.16 6.10
N TRP A 97 10.26 -0.86 6.95
CA TRP A 97 9.36 -1.98 6.77
C TRP A 97 7.91 -1.52 6.93
N HIS A 98 7.03 -1.97 6.07
CA HIS A 98 5.63 -1.57 6.12
C HIS A 98 4.69 -2.67 5.65
N GLY A 99 3.44 -2.49 6.01
CA GLY A 99 2.34 -3.34 5.60
C GLY A 99 1.02 -2.79 6.08
N LEU A 100 -0.06 -3.49 5.80
CA LEU A 100 -1.38 -3.08 6.23
C LEU A 100 -2.32 -4.27 6.37
N THR A 101 -3.36 -4.06 7.15
CA THR A 101 -4.50 -4.98 7.22
C THR A 101 -5.80 -4.19 7.10
N CYS A 102 -6.78 -4.79 6.42
CA CYS A 102 -8.13 -4.25 6.34
C CYS A 102 -8.86 -4.51 7.66
N VAL A 103 -9.45 -3.48 8.23
CA VAL A 103 -10.16 -3.54 9.53
C VAL A 103 -11.65 -3.44 9.29
N GLY A 104 -12.42 -4.26 10.03
CA GLY A 104 -13.86 -4.32 9.87
C GLY A 104 -14.30 -5.36 8.84
N ASN A 105 -15.55 -5.24 8.38
CA ASN A 105 -16.19 -6.25 7.54
C ASN A 105 -16.25 -5.89 6.06
N GLU A 106 -15.78 -4.72 5.70
CA GLU A 106 -15.77 -4.26 4.32
C GLU A 106 -14.36 -4.23 3.74
N PRO A 107 -14.21 -4.46 2.43
CA PRO A 107 -12.91 -4.29 1.78
C PRO A 107 -12.40 -2.86 1.91
N CYS A 108 -11.10 -2.70 2.00
CA CYS A 108 -10.48 -1.38 1.94
C CYS A 108 -9.86 -1.10 0.57
N GLY A 109 -9.95 0.16 0.15
CA GLY A 109 -9.35 0.65 -1.09
C GLY A 109 -8.13 1.50 -0.79
N LEU A 110 -6.96 1.02 -1.22
CA LEU A 110 -5.67 1.67 -1.04
C LEU A 110 -5.25 2.37 -2.33
N LEU A 111 -5.17 3.68 -2.29
CA LEU A 111 -4.45 4.47 -3.28
C LEU A 111 -3.04 4.68 -2.76
N TYR A 112 -2.04 4.29 -3.53
CA TYR A 112 -0.66 4.54 -3.12
C TYR A 112 0.19 5.04 -4.28
N LEU A 113 1.00 6.02 -3.96
CA LEU A 113 1.99 6.59 -4.85
C LEU A 113 3.35 6.11 -4.41
N VAL A 114 4.14 5.64 -5.38
CA VAL A 114 5.53 5.24 -5.17
C VAL A 114 6.44 6.14 -5.99
N THR A 115 7.57 6.52 -5.41
CA THR A 115 8.47 7.49 -6.03
C THR A 115 9.39 6.91 -7.09
N ARG A 116 9.34 5.58 -7.28
CA ARG A 116 10.04 4.88 -8.35
C ARG A 116 9.09 3.95 -9.08
N LYS A 117 9.23 3.91 -10.39
CA LYS A 117 8.49 2.98 -11.23
C LYS A 117 8.95 1.54 -10.96
N TYR A 118 8.00 0.63 -10.81
CA TYR A 118 8.28 -0.79 -10.63
C TYR A 118 9.01 -1.35 -11.88
N ASP A 119 10.13 -2.01 -11.63
CA ASP A 119 10.89 -2.77 -12.64
C ASP A 119 10.83 -4.26 -12.30
N PRO A 120 10.08 -5.08 -13.06
CA PRO A 120 9.96 -6.52 -12.78
C PRO A 120 11.27 -7.29 -12.96
N LYS A 121 12.26 -6.73 -13.68
CA LYS A 121 13.56 -7.36 -13.88
C LYS A 121 14.53 -7.09 -12.73
N ASN A 122 14.31 -6.00 -11.99
CA ASN A 122 15.13 -5.61 -10.86
C ASN A 122 14.25 -4.94 -9.79
N PRO A 123 13.38 -5.71 -9.12
CA PRO A 123 12.46 -5.15 -8.14
C PRO A 123 13.23 -4.63 -6.92
N ASP A 124 12.90 -3.41 -6.50
CA ASP A 124 13.39 -2.81 -5.27
C ASP A 124 12.47 -3.22 -4.11
N GLU A 125 12.54 -4.49 -3.72
CA GLU A 125 11.66 -5.03 -2.71
C GLU A 125 12.34 -6.12 -1.89
N GLU A 126 12.24 -5.99 -0.56
CA GLU A 126 12.51 -7.05 0.40
C GLU A 126 11.20 -7.44 1.07
N ARG A 127 11.04 -8.71 1.43
CA ARG A 127 9.84 -9.23 2.09
C ARG A 127 10.17 -9.96 3.36
N ALA A 128 9.27 -9.83 4.36
CA ALA A 128 9.24 -10.65 5.55
C ALA A 128 7.80 -11.10 5.81
N GLY A 129 7.63 -12.18 6.57
CA GLY A 129 6.28 -12.66 6.91
C GLY A 129 5.53 -11.69 7.82
N PRO A 130 4.18 -11.75 7.87
CA PRO A 130 3.36 -10.80 8.62
C PRO A 130 3.64 -10.79 10.13
N PHE A 131 4.21 -11.84 10.65
CA PHE A 131 4.57 -11.99 12.08
C PHE A 131 6.08 -11.94 12.31
N GLY A 132 6.85 -11.44 11.32
CA GLY A 132 8.31 -11.33 11.43
C GLY A 132 8.81 -10.32 12.46
N PHE A 133 8.04 -9.26 12.71
CA PHE A 133 8.40 -8.18 13.64
C PHE A 133 7.40 -8.00 14.79
N VAL A 134 6.20 -8.49 14.64
CA VAL A 134 5.09 -8.38 15.60
C VAL A 134 4.30 -9.68 15.63
N ASP A 135 3.53 -9.91 16.69
CA ASP A 135 2.64 -11.04 16.76
C ASP A 135 1.29 -10.77 16.04
N LYS A 136 0.44 -11.78 16.00
CA LYS A 136 -0.87 -11.67 15.34
C LYS A 136 -1.76 -10.63 16.01
N GLU A 137 -1.73 -10.56 17.33
CA GLU A 137 -2.56 -9.66 18.13
C GLU A 137 -2.26 -8.19 17.82
N TRP A 138 -1.02 -7.87 17.50
CA TRP A 138 -0.63 -6.52 17.10
C TRP A 138 -1.42 -6.00 15.88
N TRP A 139 -1.77 -6.91 14.96
CA TRP A 139 -2.53 -6.58 13.76
C TRP A 139 -4.03 -6.46 14.00
N LEU A 140 -4.53 -6.93 15.11
CA LEU A 140 -5.95 -6.90 15.42
C LEU A 140 -6.37 -5.57 16.04
N PRO A 141 -7.63 -5.13 15.83
CA PRO A 141 -8.16 -3.97 16.52
C PRO A 141 -8.18 -4.22 18.04
N GLU A 142 -7.89 -3.16 18.79
CA GLU A 142 -8.02 -3.22 20.24
C GLU A 142 -9.49 -3.22 20.65
N ASN A 143 -9.89 -4.22 21.42
CA ASN A 143 -11.18 -4.24 22.10
C ASN A 143 -11.02 -3.61 23.49
N LYS A 144 -11.71 -2.49 23.69
CA LYS A 144 -11.77 -1.81 25.00
C LYS A 144 -13.19 -1.85 25.55
#